data_d6794d1d8017c9fa19150b1956f78306
#
_entry.id   d6794d1d8017c9fa19150b1956f78306
#
_cell.length_a   1.000
_cell.length_b   1.000
_cell.length_c   1.000
_cell.angle_alpha   90.00
_cell.angle_beta   90.00
_cell.angle_gamma   90.00
#
_symmetry.space_group_name_H-M   'P 1'
#
loop_
_entity.id
_entity.type
_entity.pdbx_description
1 polymer ?
#
loop_
_entity_poly.entity_id
_entity_poly.type
_entity_poly.pdbx_seq_one_letter_code
_entity_poly.pdbx_strand_id
1 'polypeptide(L)'
;ECKEKYMCGIAGFYNAKGNYQQQKEKWASVLTSMHECLAHRGNDESGIYLSDMTGLSHARLSIRDIVTGKQPIIRQKNGKEYAIVYNGELYNTEELARDLRQSGYEFSTTTDTEVILYAYMHYGVDFVRKLNGIFAFAIWDDSKKQLLLYRDRVGIKPLFYSFVSGQLLFASEPKALFCFPGFTPRVSMDGMREVLAIGPARTMGNGIFDDVNEVLPGHYLIFSENTMSDHTYWDLFRAPHTDSYEQTVETVSFLLRDSVTRQMVSDVPVCTFLSGGIDSSIVTAIACRYMEKHGETLNTFSFDFKDNDIYFKSNAFQPERDLPYVRIMLDHYHTNHTYLECDENTLFSALRDAVDAKDFPGMTDVDSSLLYFCSLVKKHNKVALTGECADEIFGGYPWFYRKELLERYGFP
;
A
#
# COMPACT_ATOMS: atom_id res chain seq x y z
N GLU A 1 25.63 -3.43 -2.84
CA GLU A 1 24.35 -3.20 -3.59
C GLU A 1 23.18 -3.72 -2.74
N CYS A 2 22.66 -2.90 -1.87
CA CYS A 2 21.54 -3.27 -1.01
C CYS A 2 20.25 -2.84 -1.74
N LYS A 3 19.66 -3.73 -2.56
CA LYS A 3 18.30 -3.53 -3.07
C LYS A 3 17.34 -3.76 -1.91
N GLU A 4 16.80 -2.67 -1.40
CA GLU A 4 15.92 -2.67 -0.24
C GLU A 4 14.52 -3.16 -0.62
N LYS A 5 13.87 -3.97 0.25
CA LYS A 5 12.56 -4.61 0.04
C LYS A 5 11.52 -3.96 0.93
N TYR A 6 10.41 -3.49 0.38
CA TYR A 6 9.40 -2.77 1.17
C TYR A 6 7.96 -3.26 1.03
N MET A 7 7.56 -3.87 -0.08
CA MET A 7 6.20 -4.37 -0.37
C MET A 7 6.20 -5.27 -1.58
N CYS A 8 5.08 -6.02 -1.82
CA CYS A 8 4.88 -6.68 -3.10
C CYS A 8 4.79 -5.67 -4.25
N GLY A 9 5.13 -6.11 -5.46
CA GLY A 9 4.96 -5.37 -6.69
C GLY A 9 4.14 -6.18 -7.69
N ILE A 10 3.20 -5.52 -8.38
CA ILE A 10 2.42 -6.12 -9.47
C ILE A 10 2.63 -5.33 -10.74
N ALA A 11 2.66 -6.02 -11.87
CA ALA A 11 2.69 -5.40 -13.19
C ALA A 11 2.07 -6.33 -14.23
N GLY A 12 1.69 -5.77 -15.36
CA GLY A 12 1.15 -6.57 -16.46
C GLY A 12 0.61 -5.74 -17.61
N PHE A 13 0.03 -6.44 -18.56
CA PHE A 13 -0.56 -5.85 -19.76
C PHE A 13 -1.78 -6.63 -20.24
N TYR A 14 -2.62 -5.96 -21.03
CA TYR A 14 -3.81 -6.55 -21.65
C TYR A 14 -4.04 -5.97 -23.05
N ASN A 15 -4.45 -6.87 -23.97
CA ASN A 15 -4.94 -6.49 -25.29
C ASN A 15 -6.02 -7.49 -25.74
N ALA A 16 -7.23 -7.00 -25.99
CA ALA A 16 -8.35 -7.85 -26.43
C ALA A 16 -8.10 -8.58 -27.76
N LYS A 17 -7.21 -8.05 -28.59
CA LYS A 17 -6.77 -8.66 -29.87
C LYS A 17 -5.38 -9.28 -29.75
N GLY A 18 -4.89 -9.45 -28.51
CA GLY A 18 -3.58 -10.01 -28.24
C GLY A 18 -3.47 -11.46 -28.68
N ASN A 19 -2.26 -11.85 -29.03
CA ASN A 19 -1.88 -13.24 -29.29
C ASN A 19 -0.47 -13.46 -28.73
N TYR A 20 -0.33 -13.20 -27.42
CA TYR A 20 0.96 -13.20 -26.75
C TYR A 20 1.60 -14.59 -26.70
N GLN A 21 0.79 -15.65 -26.72
CA GLN A 21 1.28 -17.04 -26.74
C GLN A 21 2.06 -17.38 -28.03
N GLN A 22 1.77 -16.74 -29.17
CA GLN A 22 2.55 -16.95 -30.38
C GLN A 22 4.00 -16.47 -30.30
N GLN A 23 4.29 -15.51 -29.39
CA GLN A 23 5.63 -14.99 -29.11
C GLN A 23 5.92 -15.10 -27.61
N LYS A 24 5.65 -16.26 -27.03
CA LYS A 24 5.70 -16.50 -25.59
C LYS A 24 7.01 -16.06 -24.93
N GLU A 25 8.15 -16.40 -25.53
CA GLU A 25 9.47 -16.05 -24.98
C GLU A 25 9.68 -14.53 -24.91
N LYS A 26 9.30 -13.81 -25.97
CA LYS A 26 9.38 -12.35 -26.02
C LYS A 26 8.54 -11.71 -24.91
N TRP A 27 7.28 -12.12 -24.80
CA TRP A 27 6.37 -11.50 -23.85
C TRP A 27 6.64 -11.92 -22.40
N ALA A 28 7.15 -13.12 -22.18
CA ALA A 28 7.69 -13.53 -20.88
C ALA A 28 8.91 -12.69 -20.48
N SER A 29 9.81 -12.37 -21.43
CA SER A 29 10.94 -11.47 -21.19
C SER A 29 10.48 -10.05 -20.83
N VAL A 30 9.44 -9.53 -21.49
CA VAL A 30 8.85 -8.23 -21.13
C VAL A 30 8.31 -8.24 -19.69
N LEU A 31 7.55 -9.27 -19.31
CA LEU A 31 7.05 -9.43 -17.92
C LEU A 31 8.20 -9.53 -16.91
N THR A 32 9.27 -10.22 -17.28
CA THR A 32 10.47 -10.33 -16.44
C THR A 32 11.13 -8.96 -16.25
N SER A 33 11.28 -8.16 -17.31
CA SER A 33 11.82 -6.81 -17.21
C SER A 33 10.94 -5.90 -16.34
N MET A 34 9.61 -5.96 -16.50
CA MET A 34 8.67 -5.22 -15.63
C MET A 34 8.79 -5.67 -14.16
N HIS A 35 8.95 -6.97 -13.91
CA HIS A 35 9.18 -7.52 -12.60
C HIS A 35 10.50 -7.04 -11.99
N GLU A 36 11.59 -7.06 -12.75
CA GLU A 36 12.92 -6.65 -12.27
C GLU A 36 12.93 -5.18 -11.85
N CYS A 37 12.18 -4.31 -12.53
CA CYS A 37 11.98 -2.92 -12.10
C CYS A 37 11.30 -2.80 -10.73
N LEU A 38 10.51 -3.81 -10.31
CA LEU A 38 9.81 -3.86 -9.03
C LEU A 38 10.53 -4.73 -7.98
N ALA A 39 11.71 -5.28 -8.27
CA ALA A 39 12.41 -6.21 -7.37
C ALA A 39 12.79 -5.59 -6.01
N HIS A 40 12.97 -4.26 -5.95
CA HIS A 40 13.18 -3.54 -4.69
C HIS A 40 11.96 -3.61 -3.76
N ARG A 41 10.74 -3.83 -4.27
CA ARG A 41 9.52 -4.01 -3.49
C ARG A 41 9.47 -5.39 -2.84
N GLY A 42 9.78 -6.45 -3.60
CA GLY A 42 9.77 -7.82 -3.09
C GLY A 42 10.57 -8.73 -4.01
N ASN A 43 11.53 -9.45 -3.46
CA ASN A 43 12.32 -10.41 -4.23
C ASN A 43 12.47 -11.76 -3.48
N ASP A 44 11.57 -12.05 -2.54
CA ASP A 44 11.52 -13.35 -1.89
C ASP A 44 11.12 -14.42 -2.92
N GLU A 45 10.17 -14.09 -3.79
CA GLU A 45 9.74 -14.92 -4.91
C GLU A 45 9.26 -14.05 -6.08
N SER A 46 9.22 -14.64 -7.25
CA SER A 46 8.64 -14.02 -8.44
C SER A 46 7.76 -15.01 -9.21
N GLY A 47 6.83 -14.47 -10.00
CA GLY A 47 6.00 -15.29 -10.85
C GLY A 47 5.41 -14.49 -12.00
N ILE A 48 5.15 -15.20 -13.11
CA ILE A 48 4.50 -14.65 -14.28
C ILE A 48 3.35 -15.58 -14.73
N TYR A 49 2.31 -14.98 -15.27
CA TYR A 49 1.24 -15.64 -16.01
C TYR A 49 1.12 -15.01 -17.38
N LEU A 50 0.94 -15.79 -18.42
CA LEU A 50 0.78 -15.32 -19.79
C LEU A 50 -0.31 -16.11 -20.48
N SER A 51 -1.34 -15.42 -20.99
CA SER A 51 -2.36 -15.94 -21.90
C SER A 51 -2.23 -15.26 -23.26
N ASP A 52 -3.15 -15.54 -24.18
CA ASP A 52 -3.19 -14.83 -25.47
C ASP A 52 -3.46 -13.33 -25.30
N MET A 53 -4.27 -12.95 -24.31
CA MET A 53 -4.76 -11.59 -24.17
C MET A 53 -4.11 -10.81 -23.03
N THR A 54 -3.49 -11.47 -22.06
CA THR A 54 -2.93 -10.79 -20.88
C THR A 54 -1.64 -11.43 -20.41
N GLY A 55 -0.77 -10.59 -19.85
CA GLY A 55 0.38 -10.98 -19.05
C GLY A 55 0.34 -10.35 -17.66
N LEU A 56 0.60 -11.14 -16.63
CA LEU A 56 0.65 -10.72 -15.23
C LEU A 56 2.00 -11.07 -14.64
N SER A 57 2.54 -10.20 -13.80
CA SER A 57 3.82 -10.37 -13.12
C SER A 57 3.70 -9.95 -11.66
N HIS A 58 4.36 -10.69 -10.78
CA HIS A 58 4.36 -10.43 -9.34
C HIS A 58 5.77 -10.52 -8.74
N ALA A 59 6.15 -9.50 -7.98
CA ALA A 59 7.33 -9.45 -7.12
C ALA A 59 6.88 -9.59 -5.67
N ARG A 60 7.24 -10.68 -4.98
CA ARG A 60 6.71 -11.04 -3.68
C ARG A 60 7.60 -10.61 -2.53
N LEU A 61 7.02 -9.91 -1.55
CA LEU A 61 7.49 -9.86 -0.18
C LEU A 61 6.61 -10.81 0.66
N SER A 62 7.19 -11.90 1.17
CA SER A 62 6.43 -12.91 1.91
C SER A 62 6.15 -12.44 3.34
N ILE A 63 4.90 -12.13 3.64
CA ILE A 63 4.39 -11.71 4.96
C ILE A 63 3.42 -12.75 5.49
N ARG A 64 2.49 -13.24 4.66
CA ARG A 64 1.53 -14.31 4.99
C ARG A 64 1.71 -15.48 4.04
N ASP A 65 1.43 -16.70 4.55
CA ASP A 65 1.56 -17.96 3.80
C ASP A 65 2.90 -18.07 3.05
N ILE A 66 4.00 -18.09 3.80
CA ILE A 66 5.37 -18.05 3.25
C ILE A 66 5.61 -19.19 2.25
N VAL A 67 4.96 -20.33 2.45
CA VAL A 67 5.24 -21.58 1.69
C VAL A 67 4.38 -21.69 0.43
N THR A 68 3.07 -21.42 0.50
CA THR A 68 2.13 -21.70 -0.59
C THR A 68 1.52 -20.46 -1.25
N GLY A 69 1.80 -19.26 -0.70
CA GLY A 69 1.26 -17.99 -1.18
C GLY A 69 1.92 -17.41 -2.43
N LYS A 70 2.60 -18.24 -3.26
CA LYS A 70 3.22 -17.78 -4.51
C LYS A 70 2.17 -17.25 -5.50
N GLN A 71 2.49 -16.13 -6.15
CA GLN A 71 1.63 -15.49 -7.13
C GLN A 71 2.33 -15.43 -8.51
N PRO A 72 1.56 -15.33 -9.62
CA PRO A 72 0.09 -15.24 -9.74
C PRO A 72 -0.62 -16.52 -9.26
N ILE A 73 -1.79 -16.37 -8.59
CA ILE A 73 -2.65 -17.51 -8.27
C ILE A 73 -3.63 -17.72 -9.43
N ILE A 74 -3.74 -18.97 -9.88
CA ILE A 74 -4.59 -19.38 -11.00
C ILE A 74 -5.61 -20.39 -10.47
N ARG A 75 -6.89 -20.19 -10.80
CA ARG A 75 -7.97 -21.12 -10.49
C ARG A 75 -8.84 -21.35 -11.72
N GLN A 76 -9.48 -22.50 -11.78
CA GLN A 76 -10.36 -22.87 -12.87
C GLN A 76 -11.80 -23.07 -12.39
N LYS A 77 -12.76 -22.63 -13.19
CA LYS A 77 -14.19 -22.88 -13.01
C LYS A 77 -14.86 -23.06 -14.37
N ASN A 78 -15.57 -24.17 -14.55
CA ASN A 78 -16.24 -24.49 -15.81
C ASN A 78 -15.31 -24.46 -17.06
N GLY A 79 -14.07 -24.93 -16.91
CA GLY A 79 -13.08 -24.95 -17.98
C GLY A 79 -12.50 -23.58 -18.36
N LYS A 80 -12.74 -22.54 -17.57
CA LYS A 80 -12.20 -21.19 -17.74
C LYS A 80 -11.22 -20.87 -16.63
N GLU A 81 -10.16 -20.14 -16.97
CA GLU A 81 -9.13 -19.70 -16.05
C GLU A 81 -9.44 -18.34 -15.42
N TYR A 82 -9.06 -18.20 -14.19
CA TYR A 82 -9.03 -16.94 -13.44
C TYR A 82 -7.65 -16.79 -12.83
N ALA A 83 -7.00 -15.66 -13.05
CA ALA A 83 -5.67 -15.40 -12.51
C ALA A 83 -5.64 -14.06 -11.77
N ILE A 84 -4.92 -14.01 -10.64
CA ILE A 84 -4.77 -12.80 -9.84
C ILE A 84 -3.31 -12.52 -9.52
N VAL A 85 -2.94 -11.23 -9.53
CA VAL A 85 -1.76 -10.67 -8.87
C VAL A 85 -2.21 -9.61 -7.87
N TYR A 86 -1.66 -9.67 -6.67
CA TYR A 86 -2.15 -8.90 -5.54
C TYR A 86 -0.99 -8.33 -4.72
N ASN A 87 -1.07 -7.05 -4.42
CA ASN A 87 -0.22 -6.33 -3.47
C ASN A 87 -1.09 -5.74 -2.37
N GLY A 88 -1.07 -6.33 -1.19
CA GLY A 88 -1.93 -5.87 -0.09
C GLY A 88 -1.96 -6.80 1.11
N GLU A 89 -2.86 -6.46 2.04
CA GLU A 89 -3.23 -7.25 3.21
C GLU A 89 -4.75 -7.19 3.40
N LEU A 90 -5.39 -8.36 3.47
CA LEU A 90 -6.82 -8.48 3.73
C LEU A 90 -7.05 -8.86 5.19
N TYR A 91 -7.67 -7.97 5.95
CA TYR A 91 -7.85 -8.11 7.41
C TYR A 91 -9.06 -8.97 7.81
N ASN A 92 -10.02 -9.19 6.92
CA ASN A 92 -11.16 -10.07 7.14
C ASN A 92 -11.11 -11.38 6.33
N THR A 93 -9.90 -11.89 6.10
CA THR A 93 -9.64 -13.12 5.33
C THR A 93 -10.44 -14.31 5.84
N GLU A 94 -10.41 -14.58 7.14
CA GLU A 94 -11.06 -15.75 7.75
C GLU A 94 -12.59 -15.70 7.68
N GLU A 95 -13.16 -14.49 7.81
CA GLU A 95 -14.61 -14.27 7.71
C GLU A 95 -15.09 -14.62 6.30
N LEU A 96 -14.42 -14.08 5.27
CA LEU A 96 -14.72 -14.36 3.87
C LEU A 96 -14.46 -15.81 3.48
N ALA A 97 -13.34 -16.39 3.94
CA ALA A 97 -13.01 -17.78 3.68
C ALA A 97 -14.07 -18.74 4.26
N ARG A 98 -14.63 -18.42 5.44
CA ARG A 98 -15.72 -19.20 6.06
C ARG A 98 -16.97 -19.17 5.19
N ASP A 99 -17.39 -18.00 4.72
CA ASP A 99 -18.57 -17.84 3.86
C ASP A 99 -18.39 -18.60 2.53
N LEU A 100 -17.19 -18.53 1.95
CA LEU A 100 -16.87 -19.23 0.71
C LEU A 100 -16.81 -20.75 0.88
N ARG A 101 -16.29 -21.27 2.01
CA ARG A 101 -16.33 -22.71 2.33
C ARG A 101 -17.77 -23.21 2.45
N GLN A 102 -18.67 -22.43 3.09
CA GLN A 102 -20.11 -22.76 3.15
C GLN A 102 -20.75 -22.77 1.76
N SER A 103 -20.19 -22.02 0.81
CA SER A 103 -20.63 -22.00 -0.59
C SER A 103 -19.96 -23.07 -1.47
N GLY A 104 -19.19 -23.99 -0.86
CA GLY A 104 -18.58 -25.13 -1.55
C GLY A 104 -17.19 -24.86 -2.16
N TYR A 105 -16.51 -23.76 -1.81
CA TYR A 105 -15.15 -23.53 -2.24
C TYR A 105 -14.13 -24.25 -1.33
N GLU A 106 -13.20 -24.93 -1.93
CA GLU A 106 -12.07 -25.59 -1.25
C GLU A 106 -10.78 -24.77 -1.48
N PHE A 107 -10.08 -24.47 -0.40
CA PHE A 107 -8.84 -23.70 -0.43
C PHE A 107 -7.63 -24.62 -0.45
N SER A 108 -6.65 -24.31 -1.28
CA SER A 108 -5.38 -25.03 -1.37
C SER A 108 -4.23 -24.29 -0.68
N THR A 109 -4.47 -23.03 -0.29
CA THR A 109 -3.52 -22.16 0.42
C THR A 109 -4.20 -21.52 1.62
N THR A 110 -3.42 -20.85 2.46
CA THR A 110 -3.94 -20.02 3.57
C THR A 110 -3.86 -18.52 3.24
N THR A 111 -3.46 -18.18 2.00
CA THR A 111 -3.28 -16.79 1.58
C THR A 111 -4.61 -16.07 1.36
N ASP A 112 -4.64 -14.81 1.70
CA ASP A 112 -5.73 -13.89 1.39
C ASP A 112 -5.95 -13.71 -0.14
N THR A 113 -4.90 -13.85 -0.94
CA THR A 113 -4.98 -13.78 -2.41
C THR A 113 -5.93 -14.81 -3.00
N GLU A 114 -5.92 -16.06 -2.50
CA GLU A 114 -6.85 -17.09 -2.94
C GLU A 114 -8.29 -16.77 -2.53
N VAL A 115 -8.46 -16.23 -1.33
CA VAL A 115 -9.78 -15.80 -0.82
C VAL A 115 -10.34 -14.69 -1.70
N ILE A 116 -9.54 -13.70 -2.09
CA ILE A 116 -9.93 -12.61 -3.00
C ILE A 116 -10.38 -13.17 -4.36
N LEU A 117 -9.61 -14.09 -4.94
CA LEU A 117 -9.94 -14.68 -6.24
C LEU A 117 -11.26 -15.45 -6.19
N TYR A 118 -11.45 -16.28 -5.16
CA TYR A 118 -12.70 -17.01 -4.99
C TYR A 118 -13.89 -16.11 -4.65
N ALA A 119 -13.69 -15.02 -3.91
CA ALA A 119 -14.71 -14.03 -3.67
C ALA A 119 -15.18 -13.36 -4.98
N TYR A 120 -14.25 -13.01 -5.88
CA TYR A 120 -14.58 -12.54 -7.22
C TYR A 120 -15.41 -13.58 -8.02
N MET A 121 -14.95 -14.83 -8.04
CA MET A 121 -15.60 -15.92 -8.78
C MET A 121 -17.00 -16.24 -8.24
N HIS A 122 -17.27 -15.94 -6.95
CA HIS A 122 -18.56 -16.20 -6.29
C HIS A 122 -19.51 -15.01 -6.38
N TYR A 123 -19.06 -13.80 -6.00
CA TYR A 123 -19.91 -12.61 -5.87
C TYR A 123 -19.86 -11.68 -7.10
N GLY A 124 -18.96 -11.93 -8.08
CA GLY A 124 -18.77 -11.04 -9.21
C GLY A 124 -18.01 -9.76 -8.85
N VAL A 125 -18.10 -8.73 -9.68
CA VAL A 125 -17.26 -7.51 -9.61
C VAL A 125 -17.45 -6.70 -8.31
N ASP A 126 -18.62 -6.73 -7.72
CA ASP A 126 -18.94 -5.98 -6.50
C ASP A 126 -18.43 -6.64 -5.21
N PHE A 127 -17.77 -7.81 -5.29
CA PHE A 127 -17.18 -8.49 -4.13
C PHE A 127 -16.25 -7.58 -3.34
N VAL A 128 -15.61 -6.63 -4.01
CA VAL A 128 -14.67 -5.67 -3.42
C VAL A 128 -15.27 -4.88 -2.25
N ARG A 129 -16.60 -4.65 -2.25
CA ARG A 129 -17.35 -4.00 -1.15
C ARG A 129 -17.28 -4.79 0.16
N LYS A 130 -17.05 -6.11 0.08
CA LYS A 130 -16.91 -7.01 1.24
C LYS A 130 -15.48 -7.04 1.80
N LEU A 131 -14.49 -6.52 1.08
CA LEU A 131 -13.11 -6.54 1.51
C LEU A 131 -12.85 -5.49 2.59
N ASN A 132 -12.18 -5.90 3.66
CA ASN A 132 -11.59 -5.01 4.65
C ASN A 132 -10.07 -5.19 4.59
N GLY A 133 -9.37 -4.23 3.99
CA GLY A 133 -7.93 -4.35 3.77
C GLY A 133 -7.36 -3.16 3.00
N ILE A 134 -6.06 -3.22 2.80
CA ILE A 134 -5.28 -2.28 1.96
C ILE A 134 -4.75 -3.07 0.76
N PHE A 135 -5.05 -2.65 -0.45
CA PHE A 135 -4.74 -3.46 -1.62
C PHE A 135 -4.69 -2.70 -2.96
N ALA A 136 -3.88 -3.26 -3.85
CA ALA A 136 -4.00 -3.08 -5.29
C ALA A 136 -3.85 -4.46 -5.95
N PHE A 137 -4.74 -4.82 -6.86
CA PHE A 137 -4.67 -6.10 -7.55
C PHE A 137 -5.25 -6.06 -8.95
N ALA A 138 -4.82 -7.03 -9.76
CA ALA A 138 -5.37 -7.29 -11.08
C ALA A 138 -5.93 -8.71 -11.15
N ILE A 139 -7.13 -8.84 -11.71
CA ILE A 139 -7.77 -10.14 -11.99
C ILE A 139 -7.98 -10.30 -13.50
N TRP A 140 -7.48 -11.39 -14.04
CA TRP A 140 -7.85 -11.88 -15.36
C TRP A 140 -9.03 -12.84 -15.27
N ASP A 141 -10.10 -12.56 -16.02
CA ASP A 141 -11.27 -13.41 -16.17
C ASP A 141 -11.36 -13.92 -17.61
N ASP A 142 -10.91 -15.16 -17.84
CA ASP A 142 -10.95 -15.77 -19.16
C ASP A 142 -12.38 -16.04 -19.66
N SER A 143 -13.37 -16.15 -18.76
CA SER A 143 -14.76 -16.41 -19.13
C SER A 143 -15.39 -15.21 -19.84
N LYS A 144 -15.01 -14.01 -19.43
CA LYS A 144 -15.50 -12.72 -19.95
C LYS A 144 -14.47 -12.01 -20.83
N LYS A 145 -13.25 -12.58 -20.95
CA LYS A 145 -12.11 -11.96 -21.68
C LYS A 145 -11.83 -10.54 -21.19
N GLN A 146 -11.82 -10.35 -19.89
CA GLN A 146 -11.62 -9.03 -19.29
C GLN A 146 -10.50 -9.04 -18.25
N LEU A 147 -9.79 -7.92 -18.18
CA LEU A 147 -8.86 -7.61 -17.08
C LEU A 147 -9.49 -6.57 -16.17
N LEU A 148 -9.42 -6.80 -14.86
CA LEU A 148 -9.95 -5.90 -13.85
C LEU A 148 -8.79 -5.41 -12.97
N LEU A 149 -8.78 -4.10 -12.68
CA LEU A 149 -7.85 -3.48 -11.75
C LEU A 149 -8.63 -2.92 -10.56
N TYR A 150 -8.23 -3.25 -9.35
CA TYR A 150 -8.88 -2.79 -8.10
C TYR A 150 -7.88 -2.07 -7.21
N ARG A 151 -8.34 -0.97 -6.59
CA ARG A 151 -7.55 -0.23 -5.59
C ARG A 151 -8.35 -0.04 -4.31
N ASP A 152 -7.69 -0.11 -3.16
CA ASP A 152 -8.33 0.03 -1.86
C ASP A 152 -9.01 1.40 -1.65
N ARG A 153 -9.84 1.48 -0.58
CA ARG A 153 -10.75 2.60 -0.31
C ARG A 153 -10.06 3.97 -0.27
N VAL A 154 -8.87 4.03 0.31
CA VAL A 154 -8.12 5.30 0.50
C VAL A 154 -6.83 5.35 -0.33
N GLY A 155 -6.58 4.33 -1.19
CA GLY A 155 -5.46 4.30 -2.12
C GLY A 155 -4.11 4.06 -1.47
N ILE A 156 -4.05 3.30 -0.36
CA ILE A 156 -2.79 2.96 0.34
C ILE A 156 -1.82 2.23 -0.58
N LYS A 157 -2.32 1.28 -1.37
CA LYS A 157 -1.46 0.59 -2.34
C LYS A 157 -1.51 1.30 -3.69
N PRO A 158 -0.34 1.62 -4.28
CA PRO A 158 -0.30 2.32 -5.56
C PRO A 158 -0.68 1.40 -6.72
N LEU A 159 -1.36 1.96 -7.73
CA LEU A 159 -1.70 1.26 -8.97
C LEU A 159 -1.81 2.25 -10.12
N PHE A 160 -0.84 2.18 -11.03
CA PHE A 160 -0.76 3.03 -12.21
C PHE A 160 -1.16 2.23 -13.46
N TYR A 161 -1.68 2.94 -14.46
CA TYR A 161 -1.98 2.35 -15.77
C TYR A 161 -1.69 3.32 -16.91
N SER A 162 -1.49 2.78 -18.09
CA SER A 162 -1.21 3.53 -19.32
C SER A 162 -1.68 2.75 -20.55
N PHE A 163 -1.77 3.44 -21.68
CA PHE A 163 -2.05 2.81 -22.95
C PHE A 163 -0.90 3.05 -23.93
N VAL A 164 -0.37 1.97 -24.50
CA VAL A 164 0.69 2.00 -25.50
C VAL A 164 0.25 1.19 -26.71
N SER A 165 0.14 1.84 -27.87
CA SER A 165 -0.26 1.18 -29.12
C SER A 165 -1.53 0.33 -29.00
N GLY A 166 -2.53 0.83 -28.24
CA GLY A 166 -3.81 0.15 -28.00
C GLY A 166 -3.76 -1.01 -27.01
N GLN A 167 -2.64 -1.18 -26.29
CA GLN A 167 -2.48 -2.14 -25.22
C GLN A 167 -2.57 -1.42 -23.87
N LEU A 168 -3.34 -1.95 -22.92
CA LEU A 168 -3.32 -1.52 -21.54
C LEU A 168 -2.07 -2.06 -20.86
N LEU A 169 -1.41 -1.19 -20.10
CA LEU A 169 -0.34 -1.54 -19.16
C LEU A 169 -0.79 -1.18 -17.75
N PHE A 170 -0.35 -1.92 -16.75
CA PHE A 170 -0.53 -1.55 -15.34
C PHE A 170 0.68 -1.95 -14.50
N ALA A 171 0.93 -1.20 -13.42
CA ALA A 171 1.99 -1.52 -12.47
C ALA A 171 1.79 -0.83 -11.11
N SER A 172 2.45 -1.36 -10.09
CA SER A 172 2.56 -0.70 -8.78
C SER A 172 3.34 0.61 -8.83
N GLU A 173 4.28 0.75 -9.78
CA GLU A 173 5.13 1.93 -9.94
C GLU A 173 5.30 2.25 -11.43
N PRO A 174 5.37 3.56 -11.82
CA PRO A 174 5.54 3.98 -13.21
C PRO A 174 6.74 3.38 -13.92
N LYS A 175 7.88 3.21 -13.24
CA LYS A 175 9.11 2.64 -13.83
C LYS A 175 8.90 1.27 -14.48
N ALA A 176 7.99 0.46 -13.96
CA ALA A 176 7.69 -0.84 -14.56
C ALA A 176 6.90 -0.73 -15.87
N LEU A 177 6.09 0.33 -16.05
CA LEU A 177 5.44 0.63 -17.32
C LEU A 177 6.46 0.99 -18.39
N PHE A 178 7.56 1.68 -18.02
CA PHE A 178 8.62 2.13 -18.92
C PHE A 178 9.40 0.96 -19.55
N CYS A 179 9.36 -0.22 -18.94
CA CYS A 179 9.98 -1.43 -19.46
C CYS A 179 9.21 -2.03 -20.66
N PHE A 180 7.97 -1.57 -20.92
CA PHE A 180 7.16 -2.11 -22.01
C PHE A 180 7.64 -1.58 -23.37
N PRO A 181 7.77 -2.43 -24.40
CA PRO A 181 8.22 -2.03 -25.74
C PRO A 181 7.32 -0.93 -26.34
N GLY A 182 7.95 0.17 -26.75
CA GLY A 182 7.25 1.31 -27.33
C GLY A 182 6.78 2.36 -26.32
N PHE A 183 6.95 2.12 -25.03
CA PHE A 183 6.74 3.19 -24.03
C PHE A 183 7.93 4.17 -24.05
N THR A 184 7.64 5.46 -24.06
CA THR A 184 8.66 6.52 -23.95
C THR A 184 8.29 7.44 -22.79
N PRO A 185 8.98 7.33 -21.64
CA PRO A 185 8.64 8.15 -20.48
C PRO A 185 8.92 9.63 -20.75
N ARG A 186 7.93 10.46 -20.53
CA ARG A 186 8.03 11.93 -20.58
C ARG A 186 7.23 12.49 -19.41
N VAL A 187 7.80 13.46 -18.71
CA VAL A 187 7.06 14.21 -17.70
C VAL A 187 6.11 15.16 -18.43
N SER A 188 4.82 15.10 -18.11
CA SER A 188 3.82 15.98 -18.69
C SER A 188 4.00 17.42 -18.17
N MET A 189 3.48 18.42 -18.94
CA MET A 189 3.47 19.81 -18.43
C MET A 189 2.64 19.98 -17.18
N ASP A 190 1.55 19.22 -17.06
CA ASP A 190 0.70 19.24 -15.86
C ASP A 190 1.39 18.50 -14.71
N GLY A 191 2.05 17.38 -14.97
CA GLY A 191 2.89 16.69 -13.99
C GLY A 191 4.02 17.58 -13.47
N MET A 192 4.68 18.35 -14.36
CA MET A 192 5.71 19.32 -13.95
C MET A 192 5.12 20.43 -13.06
N ARG A 193 3.95 20.94 -13.41
CA ARG A 193 3.24 21.95 -12.58
C ARG A 193 2.91 21.41 -11.21
N GLU A 194 2.43 20.17 -11.10
CA GLU A 194 2.15 19.54 -9.82
C GLU A 194 3.39 19.38 -8.96
N VAL A 195 4.47 18.83 -9.50
CA VAL A 195 5.74 18.65 -8.78
C VAL A 195 6.28 20.00 -8.25
N LEU A 196 6.16 21.08 -9.04
CA LEU A 196 6.70 22.40 -8.66
C LEU A 196 5.77 23.22 -7.77
N ALA A 197 4.44 23.07 -7.89
CA ALA A 197 3.47 23.92 -7.23
C ALA A 197 2.79 23.31 -6.01
N ILE A 198 2.53 22.01 -6.02
CA ILE A 198 1.83 21.32 -4.94
C ILE A 198 2.61 20.11 -4.37
N GLY A 199 3.77 19.77 -4.94
CA GLY A 199 4.59 18.69 -4.39
C GLY A 199 4.77 18.83 -2.86
N PRO A 200 4.79 17.74 -2.09
CA PRO A 200 4.86 16.33 -2.50
C PRO A 200 3.51 15.70 -2.91
N ALA A 201 2.42 16.45 -2.80
CA ALA A 201 1.09 15.97 -3.18
C ALA A 201 0.91 15.90 -4.71
N ARG A 202 -0.14 15.21 -5.15
CA ARG A 202 -0.56 15.10 -6.54
C ARG A 202 -2.08 15.18 -6.63
N THR A 203 -2.59 15.67 -7.74
CA THR A 203 -4.01 15.53 -8.06
C THR A 203 -4.32 14.03 -8.21
N MET A 204 -5.39 13.55 -7.57
CA MET A 204 -5.80 12.15 -7.66
C MET A 204 -6.00 11.75 -9.12
N GLY A 205 -5.45 10.59 -9.47
CA GLY A 205 -5.48 10.05 -10.84
C GLY A 205 -4.34 10.49 -11.74
N ASN A 206 -3.57 11.53 -11.38
CA ASN A 206 -2.44 12.01 -12.18
C ASN A 206 -1.16 11.19 -11.89
N GLY A 207 -0.57 10.57 -12.91
CA GLY A 207 0.67 9.80 -12.83
C GLY A 207 1.94 10.60 -13.13
N ILE A 208 1.86 11.94 -13.29
CA ILE A 208 2.97 12.88 -13.60
C ILE A 208 3.52 12.73 -15.02
N PHE A 209 3.67 11.52 -15.52
CA PHE A 209 4.16 11.24 -16.87
C PHE A 209 3.02 11.30 -17.90
N ASP A 210 3.35 11.64 -19.15
CA ASP A 210 2.40 11.61 -20.26
C ASP A 210 1.75 10.22 -20.37
N ASP A 211 0.43 10.21 -20.51
CA ASP A 211 -0.40 9.01 -20.64
C ASP A 211 -0.32 8.01 -19.47
N VAL A 212 0.31 8.37 -18.35
CA VAL A 212 0.27 7.60 -17.10
C VAL A 212 -0.81 8.13 -16.19
N ASN A 213 -1.71 7.24 -15.80
CA ASN A 213 -2.80 7.53 -14.88
C ASN A 213 -2.68 6.65 -13.64
N GLU A 214 -3.25 7.09 -12.54
CA GLU A 214 -3.37 6.30 -11.33
C GLU A 214 -4.83 5.86 -11.14
N VAL A 215 -5.08 4.61 -10.78
CA VAL A 215 -6.43 4.15 -10.42
C VAL A 215 -6.87 4.91 -9.17
N LEU A 216 -8.05 5.50 -9.20
CA LEU A 216 -8.56 6.30 -8.08
C LEU A 216 -8.78 5.44 -6.82
N PRO A 217 -8.59 5.99 -5.61
CA PRO A 217 -8.98 5.34 -4.37
C PRO A 217 -10.47 4.94 -4.38
N GLY A 218 -10.79 3.74 -3.88
CA GLY A 218 -12.18 3.28 -3.86
C GLY A 218 -12.77 2.93 -5.22
N HIS A 219 -11.93 2.79 -6.25
CA HIS A 219 -12.35 2.47 -7.61
C HIS A 219 -11.85 1.11 -8.09
N TYR A 220 -12.53 0.59 -9.10
CA TYR A 220 -12.03 -0.48 -9.94
C TYR A 220 -12.29 -0.19 -11.43
N LEU A 221 -11.37 -0.64 -12.27
CA LEU A 221 -11.46 -0.51 -13.72
C LEU A 221 -11.72 -1.87 -14.35
N ILE A 222 -12.57 -1.91 -15.37
CA ILE A 222 -12.79 -3.10 -16.20
C ILE A 222 -12.34 -2.79 -17.62
N PHE A 223 -11.47 -3.64 -18.14
CA PHE A 223 -11.00 -3.61 -19.52
C PHE A 223 -11.52 -4.84 -20.24
N SER A 224 -12.32 -4.64 -21.28
CA SER A 224 -12.82 -5.71 -22.14
C SER A 224 -12.91 -5.22 -23.56
N GLU A 225 -12.59 -6.06 -24.54
CA GLU A 225 -12.49 -5.70 -25.95
C GLU A 225 -11.62 -4.46 -26.15
N ASN A 226 -12.18 -3.31 -26.51
CA ASN A 226 -11.47 -2.03 -26.65
C ASN A 226 -12.10 -0.95 -25.74
N THR A 227 -12.78 -1.36 -24.69
CA THR A 227 -13.49 -0.46 -23.76
C THR A 227 -12.86 -0.50 -22.39
N MET A 228 -12.85 0.64 -21.74
CA MET A 228 -12.55 0.80 -20.33
C MET A 228 -13.78 1.39 -19.63
N SER A 229 -14.16 0.82 -18.50
CA SER A 229 -15.15 1.42 -17.62
C SER A 229 -14.57 1.59 -16.22
N ASP A 230 -14.84 2.73 -15.61
CA ASP A 230 -14.43 3.11 -14.25
C ASP A 230 -15.64 3.05 -13.33
N HIS A 231 -15.47 2.41 -12.16
CA HIS A 231 -16.53 2.16 -11.21
C HIS A 231 -16.08 2.50 -9.79
N THR A 232 -16.83 3.39 -9.13
CA THR A 232 -16.66 3.70 -7.71
C THR A 232 -17.37 2.65 -6.88
N TYR A 233 -16.64 1.90 -6.05
CA TYR A 233 -17.23 0.96 -5.11
C TYR A 233 -17.31 1.53 -3.68
N TRP A 234 -16.52 2.55 -3.38
CA TRP A 234 -16.51 3.23 -2.09
C TRP A 234 -16.11 4.69 -2.25
N ASP A 235 -16.75 5.56 -1.49
CA ASP A 235 -16.45 6.99 -1.41
C ASP A 235 -16.76 7.49 0.01
N LEU A 236 -16.15 8.61 0.41
CA LEU A 236 -16.48 9.31 1.64
C LEU A 236 -17.76 10.09 1.45
N PHE A 237 -18.68 9.96 2.38
CA PHE A 237 -19.88 10.77 2.40
C PHE A 237 -20.05 11.48 3.74
N ARG A 238 -20.58 12.69 3.69
CA ARG A 238 -20.93 13.46 4.88
C ARG A 238 -22.27 13.01 5.43
N ALA A 239 -22.30 12.66 6.71
CA ALA A 239 -23.55 12.35 7.42
C ALA A 239 -23.63 13.16 8.71
N PRO A 240 -24.87 13.50 9.19
CA PRO A 240 -25.03 14.05 10.53
C PRO A 240 -24.51 13.09 11.59
N HIS A 241 -23.76 13.62 12.55
CA HIS A 241 -23.35 12.86 13.74
C HIS A 241 -24.38 13.03 14.83
N THR A 242 -25.00 11.94 15.27
CA THR A 242 -26.14 11.94 16.21
C THR A 242 -25.82 11.30 17.55
N ASP A 243 -24.67 10.66 17.68
CA ASP A 243 -24.27 9.97 18.91
C ASP A 243 -23.87 10.99 20.00
N SER A 244 -24.08 10.62 21.28
CA SER A 244 -23.54 11.40 22.39
C SER A 244 -22.01 11.32 22.41
N TYR A 245 -21.38 12.21 23.18
CA TYR A 245 -19.94 12.20 23.36
C TYR A 245 -19.44 10.83 23.88
N GLU A 246 -20.13 10.28 24.88
CA GLU A 246 -19.78 8.99 25.50
C GLU A 246 -19.90 7.83 24.48
N GLN A 247 -20.96 7.80 23.69
CA GLN A 247 -21.16 6.81 22.62
C GLN A 247 -20.08 6.94 21.54
N THR A 248 -19.73 8.18 21.20
CA THR A 248 -18.64 8.45 20.23
C THR A 248 -17.29 7.93 20.74
N VAL A 249 -16.95 8.22 21.99
CA VAL A 249 -15.71 7.74 22.62
C VAL A 249 -15.65 6.22 22.66
N GLU A 250 -16.76 5.56 23.04
CA GLU A 250 -16.84 4.10 23.08
C GLU A 250 -16.66 3.50 21.68
N THR A 251 -17.37 4.02 20.68
CA THR A 251 -17.31 3.55 19.28
C THR A 251 -15.92 3.75 18.69
N VAL A 252 -15.33 4.93 18.82
CA VAL A 252 -13.97 5.20 18.35
C VAL A 252 -12.94 4.30 19.03
N SER A 253 -13.07 4.13 20.36
CA SER A 253 -12.18 3.25 21.13
C SER A 253 -12.27 1.79 20.67
N PHE A 254 -13.47 1.31 20.37
CA PHE A 254 -13.69 -0.03 19.81
C PHE A 254 -13.05 -0.16 18.42
N LEU A 255 -13.35 0.78 17.52
CA LEU A 255 -12.85 0.75 16.14
C LEU A 255 -11.31 0.82 16.06
N LEU A 256 -10.67 1.64 16.89
CA LEU A 256 -9.21 1.71 16.97
C LEU A 256 -8.60 0.37 17.42
N ARG A 257 -9.16 -0.23 18.48
CA ARG A 257 -8.69 -1.54 18.96
C ARG A 257 -8.89 -2.63 17.92
N ASP A 258 -10.07 -2.70 17.30
CA ASP A 258 -10.37 -3.68 16.25
C ASP A 258 -9.43 -3.51 15.06
N SER A 259 -9.23 -2.28 14.58
CA SER A 259 -8.36 -1.97 13.44
C SER A 259 -6.92 -2.40 13.71
N VAL A 260 -6.31 -1.97 14.80
CA VAL A 260 -4.92 -2.34 15.11
C VAL A 260 -4.79 -3.85 15.34
N THR A 261 -5.73 -4.47 16.08
CA THR A 261 -5.69 -5.91 16.37
C THR A 261 -5.76 -6.74 15.09
N ARG A 262 -6.62 -6.38 14.13
CA ARG A 262 -6.71 -7.06 12.83
C ARG A 262 -5.43 -6.94 12.02
N GLN A 263 -4.71 -5.84 12.14
CA GLN A 263 -3.44 -5.59 11.44
C GLN A 263 -2.23 -6.28 12.10
N MET A 264 -2.38 -6.84 13.30
CA MET A 264 -1.33 -7.65 13.95
C MET A 264 -1.20 -9.07 13.37
N VAL A 265 -2.12 -9.50 12.52
CA VAL A 265 -2.08 -10.85 11.91
C VAL A 265 -0.97 -10.91 10.86
N SER A 266 0.09 -11.67 11.16
CA SER A 266 1.29 -11.79 10.30
C SER A 266 2.03 -13.08 10.64
N ASP A 267 2.63 -13.75 9.63
CA ASP A 267 3.50 -14.92 9.83
C ASP A 267 4.98 -14.50 10.03
N VAL A 268 5.23 -13.19 10.07
CA VAL A 268 6.56 -12.60 10.32
C VAL A 268 6.49 -11.59 11.47
N PRO A 269 7.62 -11.28 12.13
CA PRO A 269 7.64 -10.34 13.24
C PRO A 269 7.09 -8.95 12.86
N VAL A 270 6.15 -8.45 13.66
CA VAL A 270 5.57 -7.10 13.55
C VAL A 270 6.24 -6.19 14.58
N CYS A 271 6.44 -4.92 14.24
CA CYS A 271 6.89 -3.88 15.15
C CYS A 271 5.99 -2.65 15.07
N THR A 272 6.22 -1.67 15.95
CA THR A 272 5.61 -0.34 15.85
C THR A 272 6.66 0.76 15.82
N PHE A 273 6.35 1.84 15.11
CA PHE A 273 7.10 3.09 15.22
C PHE A 273 6.52 3.90 16.37
N LEU A 274 7.38 4.27 17.32
CA LEU A 274 6.99 4.97 18.55
C LEU A 274 7.69 6.35 18.60
N SER A 275 6.95 7.39 18.23
CA SER A 275 7.43 8.79 18.29
C SER A 275 7.12 9.47 19.63
N GLY A 276 6.29 8.86 20.48
CA GLY A 276 5.81 9.49 21.71
C GLY A 276 4.58 10.39 21.52
N GLY A 277 4.17 10.66 20.27
CA GLY A 277 2.89 11.30 19.94
C GLY A 277 1.70 10.39 20.33
N ILE A 278 0.51 10.98 20.45
CA ILE A 278 -0.72 10.27 20.85
C ILE A 278 -0.99 9.07 19.94
N ASP A 279 -0.89 9.26 18.64
CA ASP A 279 -1.26 8.28 17.62
C ASP A 279 -0.36 7.04 17.66
N SER A 280 0.95 7.25 17.61
CA SER A 280 1.94 6.18 17.73
C SER A 280 1.86 5.46 19.07
N SER A 281 1.54 6.19 20.13
CA SER A 281 1.37 5.65 21.48
C SER A 281 0.14 4.76 21.60
N ILE A 282 -0.99 5.16 20.99
CA ILE A 282 -2.23 4.33 20.96
C ILE A 282 -1.98 3.05 20.19
N VAL A 283 -1.38 3.13 19.00
CA VAL A 283 -1.05 1.94 18.17
C VAL A 283 -0.14 1.00 18.95
N THR A 284 0.95 1.53 19.53
CA THR A 284 1.89 0.75 20.34
C THR A 284 1.23 0.11 21.57
N ALA A 285 0.39 0.85 22.30
CA ALA A 285 -0.31 0.34 23.49
C ALA A 285 -1.25 -0.84 23.14
N ILE A 286 -1.99 -0.75 22.03
CA ILE A 286 -2.88 -1.83 21.57
C ILE A 286 -2.05 -3.03 21.11
N ALA A 287 -0.97 -2.79 20.36
CA ALA A 287 -0.08 -3.85 19.87
C ALA A 287 0.62 -4.57 21.04
N CYS A 288 1.10 -3.85 22.06
CA CYS A 288 1.68 -4.45 23.28
C CYS A 288 0.69 -5.40 23.96
N ARG A 289 -0.56 -4.96 24.18
CA ARG A 289 -1.60 -5.80 24.79
C ARG A 289 -1.96 -7.02 23.95
N TYR A 290 -1.86 -6.90 22.62
CA TYR A 290 -2.06 -8.05 21.73
C TYR A 290 -0.92 -9.06 21.91
N MET A 291 0.34 -8.62 21.88
CA MET A 291 1.53 -9.47 22.03
C MET A 291 1.59 -10.14 23.40
N GLU A 292 1.31 -9.40 24.47
CA GLU A 292 1.23 -9.95 25.85
C GLU A 292 0.25 -11.12 25.96
N LYS A 293 -0.93 -11.03 25.34
CA LYS A 293 -1.92 -12.13 25.31
C LYS A 293 -1.42 -13.38 24.61
N HIS A 294 -0.45 -13.24 23.72
CA HIS A 294 0.18 -14.35 22.98
C HIS A 294 1.51 -14.78 23.63
N GLY A 295 1.91 -14.20 24.74
CA GLY A 295 3.17 -14.51 25.43
C GLY A 295 4.40 -13.96 24.71
N GLU A 296 4.24 -12.93 23.89
CA GLU A 296 5.29 -12.32 23.08
C GLU A 296 5.58 -10.90 23.52
N THR A 297 6.75 -10.37 23.15
CA THR A 297 7.17 -8.99 23.43
C THR A 297 7.26 -8.22 22.11
N LEU A 298 6.64 -7.04 22.07
CA LEU A 298 6.63 -6.17 20.90
C LEU A 298 8.00 -5.53 20.66
N ASN A 299 8.47 -5.52 19.42
CA ASN A 299 9.58 -4.68 19.00
C ASN A 299 9.06 -3.27 18.69
N THR A 300 9.76 -2.25 19.22
CA THR A 300 9.43 -0.85 18.95
C THR A 300 10.65 -0.08 18.47
N PHE A 301 10.45 0.90 17.59
CA PHE A 301 11.53 1.71 17.04
C PHE A 301 11.18 3.19 17.19
N SER A 302 12.15 3.99 17.63
CA SER A 302 12.10 5.45 17.60
C SER A 302 13.22 6.00 16.75
N PHE A 303 12.97 7.13 16.11
CA PHE A 303 13.89 7.79 15.20
C PHE A 303 14.20 9.19 15.69
N ASP A 304 15.46 9.62 15.56
CA ASP A 304 15.86 10.99 15.83
C ASP A 304 17.04 11.38 14.91
N PHE A 305 17.35 12.66 14.89
CA PHE A 305 18.54 13.18 14.20
C PHE A 305 19.66 13.36 15.20
N LYS A 306 20.88 13.10 14.74
CA LYS A 306 22.06 13.27 15.55
C LYS A 306 22.16 14.69 16.09
N ASP A 307 22.56 14.82 17.38
CA ASP A 307 22.69 16.09 18.09
C ASP A 307 21.39 16.93 18.14
N ASN A 308 20.22 16.29 17.96
CA ASN A 308 18.92 16.96 18.05
C ASN A 308 18.67 17.56 19.45
N ASP A 309 19.30 17.04 20.49
CA ASP A 309 19.25 17.61 21.85
C ASP A 309 19.93 18.98 21.94
N ILE A 310 20.89 19.27 21.07
CA ILE A 310 21.63 20.53 21.02
C ILE A 310 20.95 21.55 20.09
N TYR A 311 20.43 21.08 18.96
CA TYR A 311 19.97 21.95 17.87
C TYR A 311 18.45 22.12 17.81
N PHE A 312 17.68 21.32 18.57
CA PHE A 312 16.22 21.41 18.56
C PHE A 312 15.74 22.81 18.95
N LYS A 313 14.83 23.35 18.14
CA LYS A 313 14.11 24.59 18.42
C LYS A 313 12.62 24.30 18.38
N SER A 314 11.94 24.57 19.48
CA SER A 314 10.48 24.42 19.53
C SER A 314 9.79 25.34 18.51
N ASN A 315 8.72 24.84 17.93
CA ASN A 315 7.87 25.60 17.03
C ASN A 315 6.39 25.27 17.27
N ALA A 316 5.48 25.86 16.50
CA ALA A 316 4.04 25.69 16.70
C ALA A 316 3.56 24.26 16.40
N PHE A 317 4.29 23.47 15.59
CA PHE A 317 3.96 22.09 15.24
C PHE A 317 4.65 21.10 16.16
N GLN A 318 5.87 21.39 16.59
CA GLN A 318 6.67 20.55 17.49
C GLN A 318 7.16 21.38 18.68
N PRO A 319 6.34 21.53 19.73
CA PRO A 319 6.65 22.37 20.89
C PRO A 319 7.74 21.75 21.78
N GLU A 320 7.88 20.44 21.78
CA GLU A 320 8.85 19.69 22.58
C GLU A 320 9.45 18.54 21.79
N ARG A 321 10.56 17.98 22.25
CA ARG A 321 11.19 16.78 21.68
C ARG A 321 10.37 15.53 22.00
N ASP A 322 10.43 14.54 21.14
CA ASP A 322 9.67 13.28 21.23
C ASP A 322 10.21 12.34 22.34
N LEU A 323 11.52 12.32 22.56
CA LEU A 323 12.18 11.35 23.43
C LEU A 323 11.63 11.27 24.88
N PRO A 324 11.24 12.37 25.56
CA PRO A 324 10.61 12.28 26.89
C PRO A 324 9.32 11.45 26.88
N TYR A 325 8.49 11.60 25.84
CA TYR A 325 7.22 10.88 25.70
C TYR A 325 7.43 9.42 25.30
N VAL A 326 8.45 9.13 24.48
CA VAL A 326 8.88 7.75 24.21
C VAL A 326 9.24 7.05 25.52
N ARG A 327 10.02 7.69 26.40
CA ARG A 327 10.39 7.12 27.72
C ARG A 327 9.19 6.80 28.59
N ILE A 328 8.18 7.68 28.64
CA ILE A 328 6.93 7.43 29.38
C ILE A 328 6.26 6.14 28.88
N MET A 329 6.22 5.93 27.58
CA MET A 329 5.64 4.72 26.99
C MET A 329 6.47 3.47 27.35
N LEU A 330 7.80 3.55 27.30
CA LEU A 330 8.70 2.44 27.64
C LEU A 330 8.67 2.09 29.12
N ASP A 331 8.45 3.06 30.01
CA ASP A 331 8.28 2.84 31.45
C ASP A 331 6.94 2.12 31.75
N HIS A 332 5.93 2.32 30.89
CA HIS A 332 4.60 1.73 31.08
C HIS A 332 4.43 0.38 30.39
N TYR A 333 5.03 0.20 29.22
CA TYR A 333 4.92 -1.02 28.40
C TYR A 333 6.27 -1.70 28.24
N HIS A 334 6.33 -3.00 28.52
CA HIS A 334 7.54 -3.78 28.28
C HIS A 334 7.68 -4.08 26.77
N THR A 335 8.69 -3.47 26.13
CA THR A 335 8.98 -3.65 24.69
C THR A 335 10.48 -3.88 24.46
N ASN A 336 10.83 -4.52 23.35
CA ASN A 336 12.19 -4.56 22.84
C ASN A 336 12.42 -3.29 22.02
N HIS A 337 12.83 -2.20 22.69
CA HIS A 337 12.97 -0.90 22.04
C HIS A 337 14.35 -0.70 21.40
N THR A 338 14.36 -0.15 20.20
CA THR A 338 15.56 0.28 19.48
C THR A 338 15.44 1.75 19.10
N TYR A 339 16.40 2.54 19.54
CA TYR A 339 16.55 3.95 19.18
C TYR A 339 17.51 4.10 18.01
N LEU A 340 17.07 4.72 16.94
CA LEU A 340 17.82 4.91 15.70
C LEU A 340 18.10 6.39 15.46
N GLU A 341 19.30 6.71 14.98
CA GLU A 341 19.70 8.07 14.67
C GLU A 341 20.24 8.18 13.24
N CYS A 342 20.06 9.36 12.65
CA CYS A 342 20.55 9.72 11.34
C CYS A 342 21.32 11.05 11.40
N ASP A 343 22.45 11.12 10.71
CA ASP A 343 23.17 12.39 10.50
C ASP A 343 22.83 13.00 9.13
N GLU A 344 23.22 14.27 8.93
CA GLU A 344 22.92 15.03 7.71
C GLU A 344 23.55 14.41 6.46
N ASN A 345 24.73 13.82 6.58
CA ASN A 345 25.43 13.21 5.44
C ASN A 345 24.69 11.94 4.97
N THR A 346 24.21 11.15 5.92
CA THR A 346 23.39 9.97 5.65
C THR A 346 22.07 10.36 4.99
N LEU A 347 21.40 11.40 5.53
CA LEU A 347 20.16 11.93 4.98
C LEU A 347 20.36 12.45 3.54
N PHE A 348 21.41 13.25 3.33
CA PHE A 348 21.76 13.76 2.00
C PHE A 348 22.02 12.64 0.99
N SER A 349 22.73 11.61 1.41
CA SER A 349 23.04 10.45 0.55
C SER A 349 21.79 9.66 0.16
N ALA A 350 20.76 9.62 1.03
CA ALA A 350 19.51 8.92 0.78
C ALA A 350 18.53 9.69 -0.12
N LEU A 351 18.76 10.98 -0.42
CA LEU A 351 17.85 11.81 -1.23
C LEU A 351 17.58 11.22 -2.62
N ARG A 352 18.63 10.78 -3.29
CA ARG A 352 18.51 10.20 -4.63
C ARG A 352 17.72 8.90 -4.59
N ASP A 353 18.03 8.04 -3.64
CA ASP A 353 17.35 6.75 -3.49
C ASP A 353 15.86 6.93 -3.18
N ALA A 354 15.50 7.99 -2.42
CA ALA A 354 14.10 8.32 -2.15
C ALA A 354 13.34 8.74 -3.42
N VAL A 355 13.96 9.54 -4.30
CA VAL A 355 13.37 9.91 -5.59
C VAL A 355 13.24 8.68 -6.50
N ASP A 356 14.30 7.85 -6.57
CA ASP A 356 14.29 6.62 -7.38
C ASP A 356 13.25 5.61 -6.87
N ALA A 357 12.95 5.59 -5.57
CA ALA A 357 11.92 4.73 -4.99
C ALA A 357 10.50 5.15 -5.41
N LYS A 358 10.24 6.45 -5.54
CA LYS A 358 8.92 7.02 -5.86
C LYS A 358 8.70 7.32 -7.35
N ASP A 359 9.75 7.29 -8.19
CA ASP A 359 9.80 7.73 -9.60
C ASP A 359 9.65 9.24 -9.81
N PHE A 360 9.51 10.03 -8.75
CA PHE A 360 9.40 11.50 -8.80
C PHE A 360 9.78 12.13 -7.46
N PRO A 361 10.15 13.42 -7.44
CA PRO A 361 10.45 14.13 -6.22
C PRO A 361 9.25 14.16 -5.26
N GLY A 362 9.52 13.94 -3.99
CA GLY A 362 8.55 14.01 -2.91
C GLY A 362 8.99 15.01 -1.84
N MET A 363 8.70 14.71 -0.57
CA MET A 363 9.11 15.52 0.58
C MET A 363 10.52 15.12 1.00
N THR A 364 11.53 15.84 0.51
CA THR A 364 12.94 15.44 0.47
C THR A 364 13.52 14.91 1.78
N ASP A 365 13.38 15.65 2.86
CA ASP A 365 13.90 15.29 4.18
C ASP A 365 13.11 14.14 4.84
N VAL A 366 11.79 14.17 4.72
CA VAL A 366 10.89 13.14 5.27
C VAL A 366 11.06 11.83 4.50
N ASP A 367 11.04 11.86 3.16
CA ASP A 367 11.12 10.64 2.36
C ASP A 367 12.49 9.97 2.49
N SER A 368 13.59 10.73 2.51
CA SER A 368 14.94 10.19 2.65
C SER A 368 15.21 9.65 4.04
N SER A 369 14.75 10.32 5.10
CA SER A 369 14.88 9.84 6.47
C SER A 369 14.05 8.58 6.69
N LEU A 370 12.79 8.55 6.24
CA LEU A 370 11.92 7.38 6.35
C LEU A 370 12.50 6.17 5.60
N LEU A 371 12.99 6.38 4.38
CA LEU A 371 13.64 5.33 3.59
C LEU A 371 14.85 4.75 4.34
N TYR A 372 15.70 5.61 4.88
CA TYR A 372 16.86 5.20 5.65
C TYR A 372 16.46 4.41 6.92
N PHE A 373 15.55 4.93 7.73
CA PHE A 373 15.10 4.25 8.94
C PHE A 373 14.41 2.92 8.64
N CYS A 374 13.56 2.86 7.62
CA CYS A 374 12.97 1.60 7.18
C CYS A 374 14.04 0.59 6.75
N SER A 375 15.15 1.04 6.16
CA SER A 375 16.27 0.19 5.79
C SER A 375 16.96 -0.47 7.00
N LEU A 376 16.97 0.21 8.12
CA LEU A 376 17.49 -0.32 9.39
C LEU A 376 16.49 -1.28 10.05
N VAL A 377 15.22 -0.88 10.13
CA VAL A 377 14.15 -1.68 10.76
C VAL A 377 13.96 -3.02 10.06
N LYS A 378 14.02 -3.07 8.73
CA LYS A 378 13.82 -4.31 7.96
C LYS A 378 14.81 -5.43 8.26
N LYS A 379 15.96 -5.11 8.87
CA LYS A 379 16.92 -6.11 9.35
C LYS A 379 16.37 -6.96 10.48
N HIS A 380 15.33 -6.46 11.16
CA HIS A 380 14.70 -7.08 12.32
C HIS A 380 13.23 -7.45 12.07
N ASN A 381 12.49 -6.57 11.38
CA ASN A 381 11.04 -6.68 11.20
C ASN A 381 10.65 -6.40 9.75
N LYS A 382 9.73 -7.20 9.18
CA LYS A 382 9.19 -6.99 7.82
C LYS A 382 7.93 -6.12 7.82
N VAL A 383 7.23 -6.02 8.94
CA VAL A 383 5.98 -5.27 9.10
C VAL A 383 6.13 -4.28 10.24
N ALA A 384 5.78 -3.02 9.97
CA ALA A 384 5.70 -1.97 10.97
C ALA A 384 4.31 -1.34 10.96
N LEU A 385 3.68 -1.20 12.12
CA LEU A 385 2.48 -0.37 12.30
C LEU A 385 2.90 1.03 12.74
N THR A 386 2.25 2.02 12.16
CA THR A 386 2.51 3.43 12.44
C THR A 386 1.24 4.16 12.82
N GLY A 387 1.36 5.33 13.44
CA GLY A 387 0.25 6.25 13.72
C GLY A 387 -0.05 7.21 12.57
N GLU A 388 0.58 7.06 11.42
CA GLU A 388 0.37 7.95 10.27
C GLU A 388 -1.09 7.97 9.80
N CYS A 389 -1.51 9.09 9.24
CA CYS A 389 -2.88 9.40 8.82
C CYS A 389 -3.89 9.59 9.95
N ALA A 390 -3.50 9.54 11.21
CA ALA A 390 -4.41 9.83 12.33
C ALA A 390 -4.82 11.31 12.37
N ASP A 391 -3.89 12.21 12.09
CA ASP A 391 -4.18 13.65 12.03
C ASP A 391 -5.21 14.00 10.95
N GLU A 392 -5.19 13.32 9.81
CA GLU A 392 -6.18 13.47 8.74
C GLU A 392 -7.56 12.94 9.16
N ILE A 393 -7.58 11.81 9.90
CA ILE A 393 -8.84 11.19 10.36
C ILE A 393 -9.48 11.96 11.51
N PHE A 394 -8.67 12.43 12.47
CA PHE A 394 -9.13 13.06 13.72
C PHE A 394 -8.97 14.56 13.78
N GLY A 395 -8.47 15.20 12.71
CA GLY A 395 -8.29 16.64 12.64
C GLY A 395 -7.20 17.17 13.56
N GLY A 396 -6.08 16.46 13.67
CA GLY A 396 -4.96 16.79 14.56
C GLY A 396 -4.15 18.02 14.11
N TYR A 397 -4.12 18.32 12.82
CA TYR A 397 -3.36 19.46 12.32
C TYR A 397 -3.99 20.81 12.71
N PRO A 398 -3.17 21.84 12.98
CA PRO A 398 -3.65 23.17 13.39
C PRO A 398 -4.65 23.82 12.43
N TRP A 399 -4.59 23.55 11.13
CA TRP A 399 -5.52 24.08 10.14
C TRP A 399 -6.93 23.47 10.22
N PHE A 400 -7.15 22.39 10.95
CA PHE A 400 -8.50 21.86 11.15
C PHE A 400 -9.26 22.56 12.29
N TYR A 401 -8.59 23.19 13.25
CA TYR A 401 -9.22 23.75 14.44
C TYR A 401 -8.84 25.21 14.77
N ARG A 402 -7.74 25.75 14.21
CA ARG A 402 -7.33 27.14 14.47
C ARG A 402 -8.11 28.07 13.53
N LYS A 403 -9.01 28.85 14.13
CA LYS A 403 -9.89 29.79 13.40
C LYS A 403 -9.10 30.80 12.56
N GLU A 404 -7.98 31.29 13.05
CA GLU A 404 -7.12 32.26 12.35
C GLU A 404 -6.57 31.69 11.02
N LEU A 405 -6.34 30.36 10.95
CA LEU A 405 -5.88 29.68 9.74
C LEU A 405 -7.04 29.42 8.79
N LEU A 406 -8.19 28.99 9.33
CA LEU A 406 -9.41 28.72 8.55
C LEU A 406 -9.95 29.99 7.87
N GLU A 407 -9.97 31.14 8.58
CA GLU A 407 -10.48 32.41 8.05
C GLU A 407 -9.50 33.12 7.10
N ARG A 408 -8.19 32.89 7.25
CA ARG A 408 -7.15 33.64 6.51
C ARG A 408 -6.92 33.12 5.10
N TYR A 409 -7.17 31.85 4.83
CA TYR A 409 -6.82 31.19 3.58
C TYR A 409 -8.04 30.72 2.77
N GLY A 410 -9.26 31.02 3.22
CA GLY A 410 -10.47 30.67 2.47
C GLY A 410 -10.47 29.16 2.14
N PHE A 411 -10.42 28.31 3.16
CA PHE A 411 -10.49 26.86 2.97
C PHE A 411 -11.74 26.53 2.15
N PRO A 412 -11.64 25.73 1.08
CA PRO A 412 -12.75 25.43 0.20
C PRO A 412 -13.91 24.72 0.87
#